data_bf4fdc7eb762a06399eaaf62cda20907
#
_entry.id   bf4fdc7eb762a06399eaaf62cda20907
#
_cell.length_a   1.000
_cell.length_b   1.000
_cell.length_c   1.000
_cell.angle_alpha   90.00
_cell.angle_beta   90.00
_cell.angle_gamma   90.00
#
_symmetry.space_group_name_H-M   'P 1'
#
loop_
_entity.id
_entity.type
_entity.pdbx_description
1 polymer ?
#
loop_
_entity_poly.entity_id
_entity_poly.type
_entity_poly.pdbx_seq_one_letter_code
_entity_poly.pdbx_strand_id
1 'polypeptide(L)'
;MSQPYSKVIAFDIGIKNLAFCILENQQAVLALENCNLLDPVEATSCTNCKLKASYTVNTQHYCKRHIPKSHTILPELSKKKLPSNKVLKELVKQHECESLGTSNDKCVEALSKKFAFPYTQPKQANASKISLEEIHDALRKFVEEKWNLLSGCTHVLLENQPAFKNPHMKSVQVLLFATLREWFLQHHQTPEYHLVHAKKKVADAQKGDAGYSERKNKSEERLQQLFDTGKVTNDTLYNEWKQCKKKSDMADALCMCVDSSRV
;
A
#
# COMPACT_ATOMS: atom_id res chain seq x y z
N MET A 1 22.08 30.46 12.71
CA MET A 1 20.72 30.95 12.43
C MET A 1 19.98 29.82 11.69
N SER A 2 18.89 29.32 12.26
CA SER A 2 18.04 28.32 11.58
C SER A 2 17.44 28.94 10.32
N GLN A 3 17.48 28.24 9.20
CA GLN A 3 16.83 28.71 7.97
C GLN A 3 15.30 28.80 8.21
N PRO A 4 14.62 29.82 7.69
CA PRO A 4 13.18 29.88 7.81
C PRO A 4 12.53 28.67 7.13
N TYR A 5 11.45 28.15 7.71
CA TYR A 5 10.66 27.03 7.17
C TYR A 5 10.01 27.44 5.83
N SER A 6 10.80 27.50 4.75
CA SER A 6 10.29 27.93 3.44
C SER A 6 9.59 26.78 2.71
N LYS A 7 10.15 25.56 2.73
CA LYS A 7 9.56 24.38 2.13
C LYS A 7 9.78 23.18 3.04
N VAL A 8 8.72 22.65 3.60
CA VAL A 8 8.72 21.57 4.58
C VAL A 8 8.06 20.34 3.99
N ILE A 9 8.67 19.19 4.16
CA ILE A 9 8.02 17.89 3.86
C ILE A 9 7.82 17.10 5.15
N ALA A 10 6.65 16.49 5.31
CA ALA A 10 6.34 15.58 6.40
C ALA A 10 5.87 14.23 5.89
N PHE A 11 6.31 13.16 6.54
CA PHE A 11 5.94 11.78 6.24
C PHE A 11 5.21 11.12 7.41
N ASP A 12 3.99 10.65 7.16
CA ASP A 12 3.32 9.63 7.97
C ASP A 12 3.69 8.26 7.43
N ILE A 13 4.43 7.45 8.24
CA ILE A 13 5.20 6.32 7.73
C ILE A 13 4.40 5.03 7.73
N GLY A 14 4.18 4.47 6.54
CA GLY A 14 3.59 3.17 6.31
C GLY A 14 4.11 2.52 5.03
N ILE A 15 4.16 1.19 4.99
CA ILE A 15 4.63 0.44 3.81
C ILE A 15 3.60 0.50 2.68
N LYS A 16 2.32 0.29 3.00
CA LYS A 16 1.20 0.37 2.04
C LYS A 16 0.58 1.74 1.95
N ASN A 17 0.90 2.62 2.87
CA ASN A 17 0.35 3.97 2.96
C ASN A 17 1.46 4.87 3.49
N LEU A 18 2.44 5.15 2.64
CA LEU A 18 3.40 6.21 2.91
C LEU A 18 2.74 7.51 2.51
N ALA A 19 2.16 8.20 3.49
CA ALA A 19 1.56 9.50 3.22
C ALA A 19 2.60 10.61 3.41
N PHE A 20 2.56 11.61 2.53
CA PHE A 20 3.40 12.79 2.68
C PHE A 20 2.69 14.08 2.27
N CYS A 21 3.12 15.16 2.87
CA CYS A 21 2.70 16.50 2.54
C CYS A 21 3.91 17.39 2.33
N ILE A 22 3.88 18.25 1.32
CA ILE A 22 4.84 19.32 1.11
C ILE A 22 4.11 20.65 1.28
N LEU A 23 4.56 21.46 2.23
CA LEU A 23 4.02 22.76 2.54
C LEU A 23 5.09 23.83 2.30
N GLU A 24 4.78 24.84 1.50
CA GLU A 24 5.66 25.94 1.20
C GLU A 24 5.16 27.24 1.85
N ASN A 25 6.08 28.01 2.43
CA ASN A 25 5.80 29.29 3.09
C ASN A 25 4.67 29.21 4.12
N GLN A 26 4.50 28.05 4.78
CA GLN A 26 3.47 27.75 5.78
C GLN A 26 2.03 27.86 5.27
N GLN A 27 1.82 27.99 3.95
CA GLN A 27 0.50 28.20 3.37
C GLN A 27 0.24 27.34 2.13
N ALA A 28 1.13 27.33 1.14
CA ALA A 28 0.89 26.65 -0.12
C ALA A 28 1.16 25.15 0.02
N VAL A 29 0.13 24.30 -0.15
CA VAL A 29 0.28 22.84 -0.22
C VAL A 29 0.72 22.47 -1.63
N LEU A 30 1.96 22.05 -1.79
CA LEU A 30 2.52 21.64 -3.09
C LEU A 30 2.25 20.18 -3.42
N ALA A 31 2.16 19.32 -2.40
CA ALA A 31 1.81 17.91 -2.54
C ALA A 31 1.09 17.41 -1.30
N LEU A 32 0.13 16.52 -1.49
CA LEU A 32 -0.62 15.83 -0.45
C LEU A 32 -1.01 14.44 -0.98
N GLU A 33 -0.16 13.45 -0.75
CA GLU A 33 -0.28 12.14 -1.39
C GLU A 33 -0.17 11.00 -0.38
N ASN A 34 -0.76 9.86 -0.75
CA ASN A 34 -0.61 8.59 -0.05
C ASN A 34 -0.14 7.53 -1.06
N CYS A 35 1.09 7.07 -0.92
CA CYS A 35 1.75 6.15 -1.83
C CYS A 35 1.81 4.74 -1.24
N ASN A 36 1.54 3.74 -2.08
CA ASN A 36 1.85 2.35 -1.76
C ASN A 36 3.26 2.06 -2.25
N LEU A 37 4.19 1.75 -1.32
CA LEU A 37 5.57 1.40 -1.67
C LEU A 37 5.67 0.03 -2.36
N LEU A 38 4.64 -0.81 -2.22
CA LEU A 38 4.64 -2.13 -2.86
C LEU A 38 4.06 -2.04 -4.25
N ASP A 39 4.69 -2.71 -5.19
CA ASP A 39 4.15 -2.82 -6.54
C ASP A 39 2.71 -3.36 -6.49
N PRO A 40 1.78 -2.73 -7.21
CA PRO A 40 0.40 -3.18 -7.24
C PRO A 40 0.34 -4.57 -7.88
N VAL A 41 -0.21 -5.53 -7.16
CA VAL A 41 -0.51 -6.84 -7.72
C VAL A 41 -1.79 -6.72 -8.54
N GLU A 42 -1.66 -6.71 -9.84
CA GLU A 42 -2.80 -6.65 -10.71
C GLU A 42 -3.64 -7.94 -10.61
N ALA A 43 -4.95 -7.76 -10.49
CA ALA A 43 -5.87 -8.88 -10.52
C ALA A 43 -5.93 -9.46 -11.95
N THR A 44 -5.68 -10.76 -12.09
CA THR A 44 -5.81 -11.43 -13.37
C THR A 44 -7.26 -11.39 -13.85
N SER A 45 -7.46 -10.79 -15.00
CA SER A 45 -8.77 -10.66 -15.64
C SER A 45 -9.14 -11.92 -16.44
N CYS A 46 -10.43 -12.12 -16.64
CA CYS A 46 -10.94 -13.15 -17.54
C CYS A 46 -10.48 -12.87 -18.99
N THR A 47 -10.05 -13.89 -19.69
CA THR A 47 -9.63 -13.79 -21.10
C THR A 47 -10.71 -13.17 -22.01
N ASN A 48 -11.99 -13.39 -21.70
CA ASN A 48 -13.10 -12.96 -22.56
C ASN A 48 -13.83 -11.70 -22.04
N CYS A 49 -13.50 -11.19 -20.84
CA CYS A 49 -14.11 -9.96 -20.29
C CYS A 49 -13.26 -9.33 -19.20
N LYS A 50 -13.64 -8.14 -18.73
CA LYS A 50 -12.91 -7.38 -17.68
C LYS A 50 -13.15 -7.88 -16.24
N LEU A 51 -13.98 -8.93 -16.05
CA LEU A 51 -14.22 -9.48 -14.71
C LEU A 51 -13.00 -10.26 -14.22
N LYS A 52 -12.80 -10.30 -12.90
CA LYS A 52 -11.74 -11.11 -12.29
C LYS A 52 -11.90 -12.57 -12.63
N ALA A 53 -10.82 -13.21 -13.04
CA ALA A 53 -10.78 -14.64 -13.26
C ALA A 53 -10.97 -15.42 -11.95
N SER A 54 -11.70 -16.53 -12.02
CA SER A 54 -11.97 -17.42 -10.90
C SER A 54 -11.60 -18.85 -11.20
N TYR A 55 -11.34 -19.16 -12.46
CA TYR A 55 -11.03 -20.50 -12.97
C TYR A 55 -9.89 -20.44 -13.98
N THR A 56 -9.17 -21.56 -14.08
CA THR A 56 -8.15 -21.79 -15.09
C THR A 56 -8.56 -22.98 -15.93
N VAL A 57 -8.43 -22.86 -17.25
CA VAL A 57 -8.52 -23.93 -18.22
C VAL A 57 -7.24 -23.89 -19.04
N ASN A 58 -6.48 -24.97 -18.99
CA ASN A 58 -5.12 -25.02 -19.53
C ASN A 58 -4.26 -23.88 -18.94
N THR A 59 -3.79 -22.95 -19.78
CA THR A 59 -2.97 -21.79 -19.38
C THR A 59 -3.76 -20.48 -19.31
N GLN A 60 -5.07 -20.52 -19.62
CA GLN A 60 -5.90 -19.32 -19.69
C GLN A 60 -6.82 -19.19 -18.48
N HIS A 61 -7.18 -17.95 -18.15
CA HIS A 61 -7.95 -17.60 -16.96
C HIS A 61 -9.34 -17.09 -17.32
N TYR A 62 -10.36 -17.60 -16.65
CA TYR A 62 -11.76 -17.33 -16.97
C TYR A 62 -12.57 -16.94 -15.73
N CYS A 63 -13.57 -16.07 -15.89
CA CYS A 63 -14.64 -15.94 -14.92
C CYS A 63 -15.63 -17.12 -15.10
N LYS A 64 -16.48 -17.37 -14.11
CA LYS A 64 -17.44 -18.49 -14.14
C LYS A 64 -18.33 -18.53 -15.40
N ARG A 65 -18.67 -17.35 -15.97
CA ARG A 65 -19.54 -17.24 -17.16
C ARG A 65 -18.85 -17.60 -18.48
N HIS A 66 -17.53 -17.46 -18.53
CA HIS A 66 -16.76 -17.60 -19.76
C HIS A 66 -15.86 -18.83 -19.79
N ILE A 67 -16.12 -19.80 -18.91
CA ILE A 67 -15.47 -21.11 -19.01
C ILE A 67 -15.84 -21.72 -20.39
N PRO A 68 -14.86 -22.21 -21.18
CA PRO A 68 -15.12 -22.83 -22.46
C PRO A 68 -16.13 -24.00 -22.32
N LYS A 69 -17.02 -24.14 -23.27
CA LYS A 69 -18.07 -25.20 -23.26
C LYS A 69 -17.49 -26.61 -23.20
N SER A 70 -16.23 -26.79 -23.61
CA SER A 70 -15.49 -28.06 -23.51
C SER A 70 -15.13 -28.46 -22.08
N HIS A 71 -15.25 -27.53 -21.11
CA HIS A 71 -14.88 -27.76 -19.71
C HIS A 71 -16.07 -27.48 -18.81
N THR A 72 -16.18 -28.27 -17.75
CA THR A 72 -17.21 -28.09 -16.72
C THR A 72 -16.57 -27.83 -15.35
N ILE A 73 -17.38 -27.33 -14.40
CA ILE A 73 -16.96 -27.18 -13.02
C ILE A 73 -17.37 -28.39 -12.22
N LEU A 74 -16.39 -29.07 -11.62
CA LEU A 74 -16.68 -30.13 -10.65
C LEU A 74 -16.77 -29.51 -9.24
N PRO A 75 -17.85 -29.77 -8.48
CA PRO A 75 -18.00 -29.24 -7.10
C PRO A 75 -16.83 -29.61 -6.20
N GLU A 76 -16.30 -30.85 -6.34
CA GLU A 76 -15.17 -31.36 -5.58
C GLU A 76 -13.88 -30.60 -5.85
N LEU A 77 -13.69 -30.13 -7.07
CA LEU A 77 -12.53 -29.33 -7.49
C LEU A 77 -12.73 -27.81 -7.28
N SER A 78 -13.95 -27.38 -6.99
CA SER A 78 -14.26 -25.93 -6.88
C SER A 78 -13.76 -25.25 -5.60
N LYS A 79 -13.23 -26.03 -4.65
CA LYS A 79 -12.64 -25.51 -3.39
C LYS A 79 -11.24 -24.96 -3.63
N LYS A 80 -10.84 -23.94 -2.86
CA LYS A 80 -9.49 -23.32 -2.95
C LYS A 80 -8.35 -24.31 -2.69
N LYS A 81 -8.59 -25.36 -1.93
CA LYS A 81 -7.61 -26.40 -1.65
C LYS A 81 -7.99 -27.63 -2.45
N LEU A 82 -7.04 -28.17 -3.20
CA LEU A 82 -7.21 -29.42 -3.94
C LEU A 82 -7.61 -30.56 -3.00
N PRO A 83 -8.46 -31.47 -3.45
CA PRO A 83 -8.80 -32.71 -2.74
C PRO A 83 -7.57 -33.57 -2.44
N SER A 84 -7.72 -34.54 -1.54
CA SER A 84 -6.66 -35.50 -1.27
C SER A 84 -6.38 -36.38 -2.51
N ASN A 85 -5.19 -36.99 -2.57
CA ASN A 85 -4.81 -37.87 -3.68
C ASN A 85 -5.82 -39.01 -3.92
N LYS A 86 -6.38 -39.56 -2.82
CA LYS A 86 -7.41 -40.60 -2.93
C LYS A 86 -8.63 -40.11 -3.70
N VAL A 87 -9.14 -38.94 -3.38
CA VAL A 87 -10.29 -38.33 -4.07
C VAL A 87 -9.96 -37.99 -5.52
N LEU A 88 -8.77 -37.45 -5.78
CA LEU A 88 -8.33 -37.15 -7.15
C LEU A 88 -8.29 -38.42 -8.03
N LYS A 89 -7.79 -39.55 -7.50
CA LYS A 89 -7.79 -40.82 -8.19
C LYS A 89 -9.19 -41.34 -8.45
N GLU A 90 -10.10 -41.21 -7.51
CA GLU A 90 -11.51 -41.58 -7.66
C GLU A 90 -12.18 -40.76 -8.77
N LEU A 91 -11.96 -39.45 -8.80
CA LEU A 91 -12.47 -38.56 -9.84
C LEU A 91 -11.91 -38.91 -11.23
N VAL A 92 -10.61 -39.20 -11.34
CA VAL A 92 -10.01 -39.66 -12.60
C VAL A 92 -10.69 -40.90 -13.13
N LYS A 93 -10.96 -41.88 -12.26
CA LYS A 93 -11.68 -43.11 -12.63
C LYS A 93 -13.14 -42.84 -12.99
N GLN A 94 -13.85 -42.08 -12.15
CA GLN A 94 -15.28 -41.78 -12.33
C GLN A 94 -15.56 -41.04 -13.63
N HIS A 95 -14.65 -40.18 -14.05
CA HIS A 95 -14.80 -39.39 -15.27
C HIS A 95 -14.01 -39.92 -16.46
N GLU A 96 -13.50 -41.14 -16.36
CA GLU A 96 -12.77 -41.83 -17.44
C GLU A 96 -11.68 -40.92 -18.05
N CYS A 97 -10.86 -40.28 -17.17
CA CYS A 97 -9.76 -39.45 -17.61
C CYS A 97 -8.50 -40.28 -17.78
N GLU A 98 -7.88 -40.21 -18.94
CA GLU A 98 -6.59 -40.86 -19.17
C GLU A 98 -5.51 -40.20 -18.32
N SER A 99 -4.94 -40.95 -17.38
CA SER A 99 -3.85 -40.48 -16.52
C SER A 99 -2.61 -41.33 -16.71
N LEU A 100 -1.47 -40.66 -16.92
CA LEU A 100 -0.15 -41.31 -17.08
C LEU A 100 0.50 -41.63 -15.71
N GLY A 101 -0.24 -41.59 -14.61
CA GLY A 101 0.27 -41.87 -13.29
C GLY A 101 -0.72 -41.58 -12.16
N THR A 102 -0.29 -41.83 -10.91
CA THR A 102 -1.14 -41.76 -9.72
C THR A 102 -0.76 -40.63 -8.75
N SER A 103 0.22 -39.80 -9.11
CA SER A 103 0.57 -38.61 -8.33
C SER A 103 -0.52 -37.53 -8.44
N ASN A 104 -0.55 -36.61 -7.48
CA ASN A 104 -1.48 -35.47 -7.51
C ASN A 104 -1.41 -34.72 -8.84
N ASP A 105 -0.20 -34.40 -9.29
CA ASP A 105 0.03 -33.61 -10.51
C ASP A 105 -0.51 -34.33 -11.75
N LYS A 106 -0.29 -35.67 -11.85
CA LYS A 106 -0.80 -36.47 -12.95
C LYS A 106 -2.32 -36.61 -12.96
N CYS A 107 -2.93 -36.73 -11.77
CA CYS A 107 -4.39 -36.71 -11.64
C CYS A 107 -4.97 -35.34 -12.02
N VAL A 108 -4.34 -34.25 -11.58
CA VAL A 108 -4.76 -32.89 -11.94
C VAL A 108 -4.61 -32.65 -13.45
N GLU A 109 -3.50 -33.06 -14.04
CA GLU A 109 -3.26 -32.98 -15.48
C GLU A 109 -4.36 -33.72 -16.28
N ALA A 110 -4.72 -34.94 -15.86
CA ALA A 110 -5.77 -35.73 -16.50
C ALA A 110 -7.14 -35.04 -16.39
N LEU A 111 -7.50 -34.57 -15.20
CA LEU A 111 -8.76 -33.88 -14.95
C LEU A 111 -8.83 -32.52 -15.65
N SER A 112 -7.70 -31.80 -15.80
CA SER A 112 -7.66 -30.49 -16.45
C SER A 112 -8.05 -30.51 -17.93
N LYS A 113 -8.03 -31.68 -18.57
CA LYS A 113 -8.49 -31.86 -19.96
C LYS A 113 -10.02 -31.75 -20.12
N LYS A 114 -10.78 -31.96 -19.01
CA LYS A 114 -12.26 -31.94 -19.02
C LYS A 114 -12.86 -30.91 -18.07
N PHE A 115 -12.10 -30.49 -17.07
CA PHE A 115 -12.62 -29.63 -15.97
C PHE A 115 -11.83 -28.37 -15.80
N ALA A 116 -12.55 -27.28 -15.45
CA ALA A 116 -11.95 -26.01 -15.05
C ALA A 116 -11.53 -26.08 -13.58
N PHE A 117 -10.31 -25.66 -13.28
CA PHE A 117 -9.78 -25.59 -11.93
C PHE A 117 -9.93 -24.19 -11.34
N PRO A 118 -10.14 -24.07 -10.01
CA PRO A 118 -10.23 -22.76 -9.38
C PRO A 118 -8.90 -22.00 -9.51
N TYR A 119 -8.99 -20.76 -9.94
CA TYR A 119 -7.87 -19.84 -9.99
C TYR A 119 -7.85 -18.96 -8.74
N THR A 120 -6.72 -18.96 -8.06
CA THR A 120 -6.50 -18.07 -6.92
C THR A 120 -5.81 -16.80 -7.40
N GLN A 121 -6.51 -15.68 -7.28
CA GLN A 121 -5.92 -14.38 -7.60
C GLN A 121 -4.63 -14.15 -6.81
N PRO A 122 -3.62 -13.56 -7.43
CA PRO A 122 -2.41 -13.17 -6.73
C PRO A 122 -2.77 -12.19 -5.60
N LYS A 123 -2.16 -12.38 -4.46
CA LYS A 123 -2.38 -11.52 -3.29
C LYS A 123 -1.20 -10.59 -3.11
N GLN A 124 -1.50 -9.34 -2.81
CA GLN A 124 -0.46 -8.40 -2.39
C GLN A 124 0.28 -8.96 -1.17
N ALA A 125 1.60 -8.85 -1.19
CA ALA A 125 2.44 -9.29 -0.08
C ALA A 125 1.97 -8.67 1.25
N ASN A 126 2.10 -9.43 2.32
CA ASN A 126 1.81 -8.90 3.65
C ASN A 126 2.95 -7.95 4.05
N ALA A 127 2.62 -6.69 4.29
CA ALA A 127 3.58 -5.65 4.65
C ALA A 127 4.52 -6.04 5.81
N SER A 128 4.03 -6.84 6.78
CA SER A 128 4.85 -7.31 7.90
C SER A 128 5.84 -8.42 7.57
N LYS A 129 5.78 -8.98 6.35
CA LYS A 129 6.64 -10.08 5.88
C LYS A 129 7.56 -9.70 4.74
N ILE A 130 7.54 -8.44 4.33
CA ILE A 130 8.41 -7.92 3.26
C ILE A 130 9.80 -7.72 3.84
N SER A 131 10.82 -8.09 3.05
CA SER A 131 12.21 -7.92 3.46
C SER A 131 12.59 -6.44 3.53
N LEU A 132 13.63 -6.12 4.29
CA LEU A 132 14.11 -4.74 4.38
C LEU A 132 14.77 -4.30 3.07
N GLU A 133 15.32 -5.21 2.31
CA GLU A 133 15.88 -4.96 0.98
C GLU A 133 14.77 -4.51 0.02
N GLU A 134 13.67 -5.26 -0.08
CA GLU A 134 12.53 -4.90 -0.92
C GLU A 134 11.93 -3.54 -0.53
N ILE A 135 11.84 -3.25 0.78
CA ILE A 135 11.38 -1.95 1.28
C ILE A 135 12.35 -0.85 0.90
N HIS A 136 13.65 -1.08 1.03
CA HIS A 136 14.67 -0.09 0.69
C HIS A 136 14.67 0.22 -0.81
N ASP A 137 14.58 -0.80 -1.66
CA ASP A 137 14.48 -0.62 -3.12
C ASP A 137 13.24 0.19 -3.50
N ALA A 138 12.10 -0.11 -2.88
CA ALA A 138 10.87 0.65 -3.08
C ALA A 138 10.98 2.11 -2.61
N LEU A 139 11.66 2.37 -1.50
CA LEU A 139 11.92 3.73 -1.01
C LEU A 139 12.87 4.50 -1.94
N ARG A 140 13.90 3.86 -2.48
CA ARG A 140 14.81 4.48 -3.48
C ARG A 140 14.03 4.88 -4.73
N LYS A 141 13.24 3.97 -5.27
CA LYS A 141 12.36 4.23 -6.43
C LYS A 141 11.40 5.38 -6.14
N PHE A 142 10.75 5.38 -4.97
CA PHE A 142 9.87 6.47 -4.54
C PHE A 142 10.59 7.82 -4.50
N VAL A 143 11.76 7.90 -3.90
CA VAL A 143 12.53 9.16 -3.81
C VAL A 143 12.97 9.64 -5.19
N GLU A 144 13.41 8.74 -6.05
CA GLU A 144 13.78 9.04 -7.44
C GLU A 144 12.60 9.61 -8.23
N GLU A 145 11.46 8.92 -8.22
CA GLU A 145 10.24 9.33 -8.93
C GLU A 145 9.68 10.68 -8.44
N LYS A 146 9.81 10.95 -7.12
CA LYS A 146 9.27 12.16 -6.50
C LYS A 146 10.32 13.27 -6.34
N TRP A 147 11.54 13.08 -6.84
CA TRP A 147 12.64 14.02 -6.60
C TRP A 147 12.31 15.46 -6.96
N ASN A 148 11.63 15.69 -8.07
CA ASN A 148 11.22 17.04 -8.50
C ASN A 148 10.34 17.76 -7.46
N LEU A 149 9.54 17.01 -6.69
CA LEU A 149 8.73 17.55 -5.60
C LEU A 149 9.54 17.72 -4.32
N LEU A 150 10.44 16.76 -4.02
CA LEU A 150 11.23 16.73 -2.78
C LEU A 150 12.36 17.77 -2.79
N SER A 151 12.95 18.03 -3.95
CA SER A 151 14.05 18.98 -4.11
C SER A 151 13.71 20.36 -3.58
N GLY A 152 14.69 20.99 -2.94
CA GLY A 152 14.55 22.32 -2.35
C GLY A 152 13.81 22.36 -1.02
N CYS A 153 13.44 21.23 -0.43
CA CYS A 153 12.93 21.20 0.93
C CYS A 153 14.02 21.61 1.92
N THR A 154 13.66 22.51 2.84
CA THR A 154 14.55 22.97 3.91
C THR A 154 14.44 22.10 5.16
N HIS A 155 13.30 21.46 5.38
CA HIS A 155 13.04 20.61 6.54
C HIS A 155 12.32 19.34 6.12
N VAL A 156 12.75 18.22 6.72
CA VAL A 156 12.16 16.89 6.53
C VAL A 156 11.67 16.37 7.88
N LEU A 157 10.38 16.17 8.02
CA LEU A 157 9.72 15.69 9.22
C LEU A 157 9.33 14.22 9.03
N LEU A 158 9.76 13.36 9.92
CA LEU A 158 9.44 11.94 9.91
C LEU A 158 8.65 11.58 11.16
N GLU A 159 7.55 10.87 11.02
CA GLU A 159 6.87 10.31 12.18
C GLU A 159 7.81 9.40 12.96
N ASN A 160 7.94 9.62 14.28
CA ASN A 160 8.77 8.79 15.13
C ASN A 160 8.05 7.49 15.50
N GLN A 161 8.44 6.40 14.84
CA GLN A 161 7.89 5.07 15.08
C GLN A 161 8.40 4.46 16.39
N PRO A 162 7.51 3.82 17.20
CA PRO A 162 7.91 3.20 18.47
C PRO A 162 8.73 1.93 18.24
N ALA A 163 9.97 1.90 18.71
CA ALA A 163 10.91 0.80 18.49
C ALA A 163 10.42 -0.55 19.08
N PHE A 164 9.85 -0.54 20.28
CA PHE A 164 9.45 -1.78 20.97
C PHE A 164 8.10 -2.34 20.51
N LYS A 165 7.16 -1.49 20.10
CA LYS A 165 5.83 -1.94 19.67
C LYS A 165 5.80 -2.42 18.22
N ASN A 166 6.61 -1.83 17.37
CA ASN A 166 6.69 -2.18 15.96
C ASN A 166 8.11 -1.97 15.42
N PRO A 167 9.04 -2.89 15.72
CA PRO A 167 10.44 -2.77 15.29
C PRO A 167 10.59 -2.74 13.77
N HIS A 168 9.72 -3.44 13.05
CA HIS A 168 9.72 -3.44 11.58
C HIS A 168 9.43 -2.04 11.01
N MET A 169 8.41 -1.35 11.52
CA MET A 169 8.12 0.03 11.11
C MET A 169 9.21 1.02 11.52
N LYS A 170 9.89 0.75 12.65
CA LYS A 170 11.07 1.55 13.03
C LYS A 170 12.20 1.39 12.02
N SER A 171 12.41 0.18 11.51
CA SER A 171 13.39 -0.06 10.42
C SER A 171 13.01 0.68 9.14
N VAL A 172 11.72 0.69 8.76
CA VAL A 172 11.23 1.48 7.60
C VAL A 172 11.52 2.96 7.78
N GLN A 173 11.28 3.52 8.98
CA GLN A 173 11.61 4.91 9.30
C GLN A 173 13.11 5.21 9.11
N VAL A 174 13.98 4.31 9.59
CA VAL A 174 15.44 4.48 9.47
C VAL A 174 15.87 4.39 8.01
N LEU A 175 15.32 3.44 7.25
CA LEU A 175 15.59 3.32 5.81
C LEU A 175 15.12 4.56 5.04
N LEU A 176 13.92 5.05 5.30
CA LEU A 176 13.43 6.30 4.67
C LEU A 176 14.33 7.49 4.99
N PHE A 177 14.70 7.66 6.26
CA PHE A 177 15.65 8.70 6.68
C PHE A 177 16.99 8.59 5.92
N ALA A 178 17.58 7.39 5.88
CA ALA A 178 18.86 7.17 5.24
C ALA A 178 18.78 7.45 3.72
N THR A 179 17.74 6.93 3.06
CA THR A 179 17.52 7.12 1.62
C THR A 179 17.35 8.60 1.28
N LEU A 180 16.49 9.33 1.99
CA LEU A 180 16.31 10.76 1.78
C LEU A 180 17.60 11.53 2.00
N ARG A 181 18.31 11.26 3.13
CA ARG A 181 19.56 11.96 3.44
C ARG A 181 20.62 11.73 2.37
N GLU A 182 20.80 10.50 1.93
CA GLU A 182 21.75 10.17 0.86
C GLU A 182 21.39 10.91 -0.43
N TRP A 183 20.15 10.88 -0.83
CA TRP A 183 19.67 11.52 -2.06
C TRP A 183 19.85 13.03 -2.03
N PHE A 184 19.48 13.68 -0.93
CA PHE A 184 19.70 15.13 -0.76
C PHE A 184 21.18 15.49 -0.81
N LEU A 185 22.06 14.70 -0.16
CA LEU A 185 23.51 14.94 -0.20
C LEU A 185 24.09 14.78 -1.60
N GLN A 186 23.68 13.76 -2.36
CA GLN A 186 24.09 13.56 -3.76
C GLN A 186 23.73 14.77 -4.64
N HIS A 187 22.67 15.49 -4.30
CA HIS A 187 22.23 16.69 -5.00
C HIS A 187 22.65 18.01 -4.32
N HIS A 188 23.67 17.97 -3.46
CA HIS A 188 24.22 19.14 -2.74
C HIS A 188 23.20 19.91 -1.92
N GLN A 189 22.20 19.23 -1.34
CA GLN A 189 21.18 19.79 -0.47
C GLN A 189 21.28 19.20 0.95
N THR A 190 21.06 20.02 1.96
CA THR A 190 21.21 19.62 3.37
C THR A 190 20.02 20.09 4.19
N PRO A 191 18.82 19.53 4.00
CA PRO A 191 17.66 19.89 4.82
C PRO A 191 17.87 19.48 6.28
N GLU A 192 17.20 20.15 7.20
CA GLU A 192 17.13 19.74 8.60
C GLU A 192 16.13 18.59 8.77
N TYR A 193 16.49 17.57 9.58
CA TYR A 193 15.66 16.39 9.83
C TYR A 193 15.12 16.39 11.25
N HIS A 194 13.81 16.22 11.40
CA HIS A 194 13.13 16.16 12.68
C HIS A 194 12.28 14.90 12.83
N LEU A 195 12.37 14.25 13.99
CA LEU A 195 11.49 13.13 14.35
C LEU A 195 10.29 13.67 15.14
N VAL A 196 9.09 13.56 14.58
CA VAL A 196 7.86 14.09 15.17
C VAL A 196 7.11 12.98 15.90
N HIS A 197 6.81 13.17 17.18
CA HIS A 197 6.06 12.20 17.96
C HIS A 197 4.56 12.26 17.65
N ALA A 198 3.94 11.09 17.41
CA ALA A 198 2.51 10.95 17.16
C ALA A 198 1.61 11.57 18.24
N LYS A 199 2.09 11.66 19.49
CA LYS A 199 1.36 12.28 20.62
C LYS A 199 1.11 13.79 20.44
N LYS A 200 1.91 14.49 19.64
CA LYS A 200 1.72 15.92 19.36
C LYS A 200 0.59 16.17 18.33
N LYS A 201 0.12 15.14 17.64
CA LYS A 201 -0.91 15.27 16.58
C LYS A 201 -2.29 15.63 17.15
N VAL A 202 -2.65 15.11 18.35
CA VAL A 202 -3.94 15.42 19.04
C VAL A 202 -3.75 15.32 20.56
N ALA A 203 -3.76 16.43 21.26
CA ALA A 203 -3.41 16.51 22.70
C ALA A 203 -4.41 15.79 23.64
N ASP A 204 -5.69 15.61 23.26
CA ASP A 204 -6.78 15.21 24.17
C ASP A 204 -7.49 13.89 23.81
N ALA A 205 -6.89 13.01 22.96
CA ALA A 205 -7.55 11.77 22.58
C ALA A 205 -7.38 10.64 23.62
N GLN A 206 -8.43 9.85 23.85
CA GLN A 206 -8.41 8.68 24.74
C GLN A 206 -7.36 7.65 24.33
N LYS A 207 -6.84 6.88 25.30
CA LYS A 207 -5.87 5.80 25.06
C LYS A 207 -6.58 4.52 24.60
N GLY A 208 -5.98 3.78 23.64
CA GLY A 208 -6.49 2.49 23.15
C GLY A 208 -7.15 2.55 21.79
N ASP A 209 -7.81 1.45 21.36
CA ASP A 209 -8.41 1.29 20.02
C ASP A 209 -9.62 2.24 19.78
N ALA A 210 -10.40 2.52 20.82
CA ALA A 210 -11.49 3.51 20.77
C ALA A 210 -10.94 4.92 20.43
N GLY A 211 -9.81 5.30 20.99
CA GLY A 211 -9.14 6.56 20.69
C GLY A 211 -8.46 6.60 19.32
N TYR A 212 -8.28 5.47 18.63
CA TYR A 212 -7.66 5.46 17.30
C TYR A 212 -8.59 6.06 16.23
N SER A 213 -9.84 5.64 16.19
CA SER A 213 -10.85 6.19 15.28
C SER A 213 -11.10 7.68 15.54
N GLU A 214 -11.16 8.06 16.82
CA GLU A 214 -11.33 9.46 17.22
C GLU A 214 -10.14 10.34 16.75
N ARG A 215 -8.90 9.86 16.90
CA ARG A 215 -7.71 10.60 16.41
C ARG A 215 -7.73 10.78 14.90
N LYS A 216 -8.14 9.74 14.15
CA LYS A 216 -8.26 9.84 12.69
C LYS A 216 -9.28 10.88 12.25
N ASN A 217 -10.45 10.86 12.85
CA ASN A 217 -11.49 11.85 12.57
C ASN A 217 -11.01 13.28 12.89
N LYS A 218 -10.36 13.47 14.05
CA LYS A 218 -9.83 14.78 14.44
C LYS A 218 -8.77 15.33 13.49
N SER A 219 -7.87 14.48 12.94
CA SER A 219 -6.90 14.95 11.94
C SER A 219 -7.57 15.30 10.61
N GLU A 220 -8.57 14.55 10.18
CA GLU A 220 -9.35 14.88 8.99
C GLU A 220 -10.15 16.19 9.15
N GLU A 221 -10.83 16.37 10.27
CA GLU A 221 -11.55 17.61 10.63
C GLU A 221 -10.58 18.80 10.67
N ARG A 222 -9.42 18.62 11.26
CA ARG A 222 -8.41 19.66 11.33
C ARG A 222 -7.88 20.06 9.94
N LEU A 223 -7.60 19.08 9.07
CA LEU A 223 -7.20 19.36 7.68
C LEU A 223 -8.29 20.18 6.99
N GLN A 224 -9.56 19.78 7.11
CA GLN A 224 -10.68 20.51 6.52
C GLN A 224 -10.73 21.95 7.02
N GLN A 225 -10.62 22.18 8.34
CA GLN A 225 -10.56 23.52 8.91
C GLN A 225 -9.41 24.35 8.38
N LEU A 226 -8.23 23.76 8.18
CA LEU A 226 -7.05 24.46 7.65
C LEU A 226 -7.30 25.00 6.23
N PHE A 227 -7.96 24.21 5.39
CA PHE A 227 -8.33 24.65 4.03
C PHE A 227 -9.51 25.65 4.06
N ASP A 228 -10.58 25.34 4.79
CA ASP A 228 -11.79 26.18 4.84
C ASP A 228 -11.52 27.58 5.41
N THR A 229 -10.53 27.70 6.31
CA THR A 229 -10.12 29.00 6.87
C THR A 229 -9.06 29.73 6.02
N GLY A 230 -8.63 29.14 4.90
CA GLY A 230 -7.56 29.68 4.04
C GLY A 230 -6.17 29.70 4.69
N LYS A 231 -5.98 28.98 5.81
CA LYS A 231 -4.67 28.87 6.46
C LYS A 231 -3.69 28.08 5.61
N VAL A 232 -4.18 27.11 4.88
CA VAL A 232 -3.46 26.44 3.80
C VAL A 232 -4.27 26.53 2.51
N THR A 233 -3.59 26.52 1.37
CA THR A 233 -4.22 26.72 0.05
C THR A 233 -3.76 25.65 -0.94
N ASN A 234 -4.63 25.14 -1.69
CA ASN A 234 -4.59 24.37 -2.94
C ASN A 234 -5.92 23.63 -3.12
N ASP A 235 -6.88 24.28 -3.77
CA ASP A 235 -8.22 23.73 -3.94
C ASP A 235 -8.26 22.42 -4.72
N THR A 236 -7.35 22.23 -5.67
CA THR A 236 -7.25 20.99 -6.45
C THR A 236 -6.90 19.83 -5.53
N LEU A 237 -5.81 19.93 -4.75
CA LEU A 237 -5.40 18.88 -3.82
C LEU A 237 -6.44 18.64 -2.71
N TYR A 238 -7.12 19.70 -2.26
CA TYR A 238 -8.21 19.56 -1.29
C TYR A 238 -9.38 18.76 -1.84
N ASN A 239 -9.78 19.01 -3.08
CA ASN A 239 -10.85 18.26 -3.73
C ASN A 239 -10.46 16.79 -4.02
N GLU A 240 -9.21 16.55 -4.42
CA GLU A 240 -8.68 15.20 -4.58
C GLU A 240 -8.66 14.45 -3.25
N TRP A 241 -8.18 15.10 -2.18
CA TRP A 241 -8.19 14.52 -0.83
C TRP A 241 -9.61 14.13 -0.40
N LYS A 242 -10.64 14.96 -0.65
CA LYS A 242 -12.05 14.65 -0.32
C LYS A 242 -12.54 13.36 -0.98
N GLN A 243 -11.99 12.97 -2.12
CA GLN A 243 -12.35 11.75 -2.85
C GLN A 243 -11.54 10.52 -2.43
N CYS A 244 -10.44 10.69 -1.69
CA CYS A 244 -9.57 9.60 -1.27
C CYS A 244 -10.24 8.70 -0.22
N LYS A 245 -9.96 7.38 -0.31
CA LYS A 245 -10.45 6.41 0.67
C LYS A 245 -9.70 6.44 2.00
N LYS A 246 -8.45 6.86 2.00
CA LYS A 246 -7.55 6.90 3.18
C LYS A 246 -7.07 8.33 3.40
N LYS A 247 -7.94 9.13 4.01
CA LYS A 247 -7.75 10.56 4.22
C LYS A 247 -6.86 10.89 5.41
N SER A 248 -6.96 10.08 6.48
CA SER A 248 -6.35 10.36 7.77
C SER A 248 -4.82 10.42 7.72
N ASP A 249 -4.19 9.51 6.97
CA ASP A 249 -2.72 9.44 6.93
C ASP A 249 -2.15 10.69 6.23
N MET A 250 -2.82 11.17 5.18
CA MET A 250 -2.49 12.47 4.53
C MET A 250 -2.78 13.66 5.43
N ALA A 251 -3.88 13.62 6.19
CA ALA A 251 -4.21 14.67 7.15
C ALA A 251 -3.16 14.77 8.27
N ASP A 252 -2.67 13.63 8.74
CA ASP A 252 -1.58 13.56 9.71
C ASP A 252 -0.29 14.19 9.17
N ALA A 253 0.07 13.91 7.91
CA ALA A 253 1.24 14.51 7.26
C ALA A 253 1.11 16.05 7.13
N LEU A 254 -0.07 16.56 6.69
CA LEU A 254 -0.29 18.02 6.64
C LEU A 254 -0.23 18.66 8.02
N CYS A 255 -0.87 18.04 9.02
CA CYS A 255 -0.81 18.56 10.40
C CYS A 255 0.63 18.65 10.92
N MET A 256 1.49 17.67 10.61
CA MET A 256 2.91 17.72 10.96
C MET A 256 3.63 18.91 10.30
N CYS A 257 3.36 19.18 9.00
CA CYS A 257 3.93 20.35 8.33
C CYS A 257 3.51 21.67 9.00
N VAL A 258 2.22 21.83 9.30
CA VAL A 258 1.67 23.05 9.91
C VAL A 258 2.19 23.25 11.35
N ASP A 259 2.35 22.18 12.11
CA ASP A 259 2.81 22.26 13.51
C ASP A 259 4.32 22.47 13.62
N SER A 260 5.11 22.12 12.59
CA SER A 260 6.57 22.34 12.59
C SER A 260 6.96 23.81 12.70
N SER A 261 6.13 24.69 12.16
CA SER A 261 6.36 26.15 12.24
C SER A 261 6.21 26.74 13.65
N ARG A 262 5.83 25.91 14.65
CA ARG A 262 5.66 26.30 16.06
C ARG A 262 6.78 25.77 16.96
N VAL A 263 7.76 25.09 16.40
CA VAL A 263 8.94 24.57 17.08
C VAL A 263 10.15 25.41 16.69
#